data_40cd4dfb1a27fc00de24fc6300e2728c
#
_entry.id   40cd4dfb1a27fc00de24fc6300e2728c
#
_cell.length_a   1.000
_cell.length_b   1.000
_cell.length_c   1.000
_cell.angle_alpha   90.00
_cell.angle_beta   90.00
_cell.angle_gamma   90.00
#
_symmetry.space_group_name_H-M   'P 1'
#
loop_
_entity.id
_entity.type
_entity.pdbx_description
1 polymer ?
#
loop_
_entity_poly.entity_id
_entity_poly.type
_entity_poly.pdbx_seq_one_letter_code
_entity_poly.pdbx_strand_id
1 'polypeptide(L)'
;MSTPIRLAALDMAGTTVADEGAVEEAFQSALDAVGLVAGDLMDDPGAYIRRTMGQSKITVFTELLGGDRHRAEQANTAFEAAFDLAVDRGEVAALPGSEIVFAALRDGGVRLCLTTGFSPATRDRIIDTLGWTGLVDLALSPADAGRGRPWPDMILTAVLRLRIDDVAEVAVAGDTTSDLVAGTRAGASIVAGVLTGAHSRAELAEAPHTHLLDSVAGLPALLLP
;
A
#
# COMPACT_ATOMS: atom_id res chain seq x y z
N MET A 1 11.43 -10.68 26.85
CA MET A 1 10.20 -9.87 26.73
C MET A 1 10.19 -9.36 25.30
N SER A 2 9.07 -9.47 24.58
CA SER A 2 8.95 -8.87 23.23
C SER A 2 8.97 -7.35 23.34
N THR A 3 9.64 -6.68 22.40
CA THR A 3 9.61 -5.22 22.30
C THR A 3 8.17 -4.77 22.02
N PRO A 4 7.62 -3.80 22.78
CA PRO A 4 6.26 -3.32 22.53
C PRO A 4 6.20 -2.58 21.19
N ILE A 5 5.16 -2.82 20.41
CA ILE A 5 4.95 -2.10 19.15
C ILE A 5 4.47 -0.66 19.44
N ARG A 6 5.08 0.31 18.78
CA ARG A 6 4.77 1.74 18.88
C ARG A 6 4.27 2.34 17.58
N LEU A 7 4.54 1.69 16.45
CA LEU A 7 4.11 2.13 15.12
C LEU A 7 3.56 0.93 14.35
N ALA A 8 2.37 1.09 13.80
CA ALA A 8 1.82 0.22 12.77
C ALA A 8 1.80 0.98 11.43
N ALA A 9 2.59 0.52 10.47
CA ALA A 9 2.59 1.01 9.10
C ALA A 9 1.74 0.05 8.25
N LEU A 10 0.57 0.51 7.82
CA LEU A 10 -0.43 -0.29 7.12
C LEU A 10 -0.57 0.17 5.68
N ASP A 11 -0.62 -0.78 4.75
CA ASP A 11 -0.99 -0.46 3.36
C ASP A 11 -2.46 -0.04 3.25
N MET A 12 -2.81 0.62 2.15
CA MET A 12 -4.18 1.06 1.87
C MET A 12 -4.94 0.04 1.03
N ALA A 13 -4.80 0.05 -0.29
CA ALA A 13 -5.56 -0.78 -1.21
C ALA A 13 -5.30 -2.28 -0.99
N GLY A 14 -6.35 -3.06 -0.77
CA GLY A 14 -6.25 -4.50 -0.47
C GLY A 14 -5.92 -4.82 0.99
N THR A 15 -5.56 -3.83 1.81
CA THR A 15 -5.19 -4.01 3.23
C THR A 15 -6.17 -3.33 4.18
N THR A 16 -6.40 -2.02 4.02
CA THR A 16 -7.34 -1.23 4.81
C THR A 16 -8.47 -0.66 3.96
N VAL A 17 -8.30 -0.60 2.65
CA VAL A 17 -9.21 -0.05 1.66
C VAL A 17 -9.57 -1.13 0.64
N ALA A 18 -10.86 -1.35 0.41
CA ALA A 18 -11.40 -2.09 -0.72
C ALA A 18 -11.62 -1.14 -1.90
N ASP A 19 -11.29 -1.60 -3.11
CA ASP A 19 -11.41 -0.81 -4.33
C ASP A 19 -12.21 -1.51 -5.45
N GLU A 20 -12.83 -2.65 -5.14
CA GLU A 20 -13.71 -3.43 -6.03
C GLU A 20 -13.15 -3.63 -7.46
N GLY A 21 -11.81 -3.66 -7.62
CA GLY A 21 -11.15 -3.77 -8.92
C GLY A 21 -10.85 -2.42 -9.60
N ALA A 22 -11.09 -1.30 -8.93
CA ALA A 22 -10.84 0.04 -9.48
C ALA A 22 -9.37 0.27 -9.84
N VAL A 23 -8.44 -0.37 -9.12
CA VAL A 23 -7.00 -0.31 -9.44
C VAL A 23 -6.72 -0.97 -10.78
N GLU A 24 -7.27 -2.15 -11.06
CA GLU A 24 -7.10 -2.86 -12.34
C GLU A 24 -7.73 -2.08 -13.49
N GLU A 25 -8.94 -1.54 -13.31
CA GLU A 25 -9.61 -0.72 -14.31
C GLU A 25 -8.84 0.57 -14.63
N ALA A 26 -8.28 1.21 -13.59
CA ALA A 26 -7.44 2.39 -13.78
C ALA A 26 -6.14 2.05 -14.52
N PHE A 27 -5.53 0.88 -14.26
CA PHE A 27 -4.40 0.42 -15.06
C PHE A 27 -4.76 0.20 -16.53
N GLN A 28 -5.90 -0.42 -16.82
CA GLN A 28 -6.36 -0.60 -18.20
C GLN A 28 -6.56 0.76 -18.89
N SER A 29 -7.24 1.69 -18.23
CA SER A 29 -7.43 3.06 -18.73
C SER A 29 -6.10 3.77 -19.03
N ALA A 30 -5.10 3.57 -18.17
CA ALA A 30 -3.76 4.13 -18.37
C ALA A 30 -3.05 3.53 -19.60
N LEU A 31 -3.14 2.21 -19.80
CA LEU A 31 -2.55 1.53 -20.95
C LEU A 31 -3.21 1.97 -22.25
N ASP A 32 -4.53 2.09 -22.28
CA ASP A 32 -5.30 2.56 -23.43
C ASP A 32 -4.93 4.01 -23.80
N ALA A 33 -4.74 4.88 -22.81
CA ALA A 33 -4.38 6.29 -23.02
C ALA A 33 -3.02 6.47 -23.70
N VAL A 34 -2.10 5.52 -23.54
CA VAL A 34 -0.78 5.54 -24.21
C VAL A 34 -0.72 4.61 -25.41
N GLY A 35 -1.86 4.07 -25.85
CA GLY A 35 -1.96 3.22 -27.03
C GLY A 35 -1.19 1.91 -26.90
N LEU A 36 -1.07 1.36 -25.70
CA LEU A 36 -0.50 0.04 -25.47
C LEU A 36 -1.60 -1.02 -25.62
N VAL A 37 -1.41 -1.90 -26.60
CA VAL A 37 -2.14 -3.16 -26.64
C VAL A 37 -1.32 -4.20 -25.87
N ALA A 38 -2.00 -5.03 -25.09
CA ALA A 38 -1.34 -6.14 -24.40
C ALA A 38 -0.48 -6.93 -25.39
N GLY A 39 0.84 -6.96 -25.17
CA GLY A 39 1.81 -7.65 -26.02
C GLY A 39 2.85 -6.77 -26.73
N ASP A 40 2.69 -5.44 -26.73
CA ASP A 40 3.61 -4.56 -27.48
C ASP A 40 4.99 -4.38 -26.81
N LEU A 41 5.10 -4.53 -25.51
CA LEU A 41 6.34 -4.23 -24.76
C LEU A 41 6.83 -5.38 -23.86
N MET A 42 5.97 -6.31 -23.50
CA MET A 42 6.31 -7.52 -22.74
C MET A 42 5.27 -8.59 -22.98
N ASP A 43 5.66 -9.86 -22.78
CA ASP A 43 4.82 -11.01 -23.09
C ASP A 43 3.48 -11.04 -22.33
N ASP A 44 3.42 -10.51 -21.10
CA ASP A 44 2.20 -10.41 -20.28
C ASP A 44 2.21 -9.17 -19.39
N PRO A 45 1.70 -8.03 -19.86
CA PRO A 45 1.56 -6.79 -19.08
C PRO A 45 0.67 -6.98 -17.84
N GLY A 46 -0.39 -7.78 -17.93
CA GLY A 46 -1.28 -8.07 -16.82
C GLY A 46 -0.60 -8.81 -15.68
N ALA A 47 0.21 -9.83 -15.99
CA ALA A 47 1.01 -10.51 -14.98
C ALA A 47 2.07 -9.59 -14.35
N TYR A 48 2.65 -8.68 -15.16
CA TYR A 48 3.59 -7.70 -14.62
C TYR A 48 2.88 -6.74 -13.65
N ILE A 49 1.72 -6.19 -14.01
CA ILE A 49 0.92 -5.32 -13.14
C ILE A 49 0.58 -6.02 -11.83
N ARG A 50 0.06 -7.26 -11.89
CA ARG A 50 -0.24 -8.04 -10.68
C ARG A 50 0.99 -8.22 -9.79
N ARG A 51 2.14 -8.62 -10.36
CA ARG A 51 3.39 -8.82 -9.62
C ARG A 51 3.94 -7.55 -8.98
N THR A 52 3.64 -6.37 -9.56
CA THR A 52 4.11 -5.06 -9.09
C THR A 52 3.05 -4.28 -8.31
N MET A 53 1.94 -4.94 -7.95
CA MET A 53 0.95 -4.32 -7.06
C MET A 53 1.62 -3.81 -5.77
N GLY A 54 1.07 -2.73 -5.23
CA GLY A 54 1.64 -2.05 -4.06
C GLY A 54 2.85 -1.14 -4.36
N GLN A 55 3.47 -1.22 -5.55
CA GLN A 55 4.57 -0.34 -5.93
C GLN A 55 4.09 1.05 -6.42
N SER A 56 5.03 1.99 -6.55
CA SER A 56 4.79 3.31 -7.13
C SER A 56 4.31 3.20 -8.57
N LYS A 57 3.15 3.78 -8.88
CA LYS A 57 2.52 3.67 -10.20
C LYS A 57 3.42 4.22 -11.31
N ILE A 58 4.05 5.37 -11.09
CA ILE A 58 4.99 5.95 -12.09
C ILE A 58 6.20 5.04 -12.33
N THR A 59 6.68 4.32 -11.32
CA THR A 59 7.77 3.34 -11.48
C THR A 59 7.30 2.18 -12.34
N VAL A 60 6.12 1.62 -12.04
CA VAL A 60 5.53 0.53 -12.80
C VAL A 60 5.34 0.92 -14.26
N PHE A 61 4.76 2.11 -14.53
CA PHE A 61 4.58 2.59 -15.91
C PHE A 61 5.91 2.86 -16.61
N THR A 62 6.93 3.39 -15.90
CA THR A 62 8.24 3.63 -16.51
C THR A 62 8.88 2.32 -16.99
N GLU A 63 8.78 1.26 -16.21
CA GLU A 63 9.32 -0.05 -16.60
C GLU A 63 8.48 -0.70 -17.70
N LEU A 64 7.13 -0.66 -17.61
CA LEU A 64 6.22 -1.15 -18.64
C LEU A 64 6.48 -0.51 -20.02
N LEU A 65 6.83 0.77 -20.02
CA LEU A 65 7.05 1.58 -21.23
C LEU A 65 8.52 1.63 -21.65
N GLY A 66 9.34 0.66 -21.20
CA GLY A 66 10.73 0.54 -21.62
C GLY A 66 11.62 1.72 -21.24
N GLY A 67 11.28 2.44 -20.16
CA GLY A 67 12.01 3.62 -19.69
C GLY A 67 11.52 4.96 -20.32
N ASP A 68 10.50 4.94 -21.16
CA ASP A 68 9.91 6.17 -21.72
C ASP A 68 9.14 6.94 -20.64
N ARG A 69 9.85 7.88 -20.02
CA ARG A 69 9.34 8.67 -18.91
C ARG A 69 8.14 9.55 -19.29
N HIS A 70 8.14 10.09 -20.50
CA HIS A 70 7.05 10.97 -20.95
C HIS A 70 5.75 10.18 -21.08
N ARG A 71 5.78 9.00 -21.73
CA ARG A 71 4.62 8.11 -21.82
C ARG A 71 4.22 7.56 -20.44
N ALA A 72 5.19 7.29 -19.55
CA ALA A 72 4.91 6.85 -18.20
C ALA A 72 4.15 7.92 -17.40
N GLU A 73 4.52 9.20 -17.52
CA GLU A 73 3.81 10.32 -16.90
C GLU A 73 2.39 10.48 -17.47
N GLN A 74 2.19 10.29 -18.78
CA GLN A 74 0.85 10.27 -19.40
C GLN A 74 -0.01 9.11 -18.86
N ALA A 75 0.54 7.90 -18.82
CA ALA A 75 -0.15 6.73 -18.27
C ALA A 75 -0.51 6.93 -16.80
N ASN A 76 0.42 7.45 -16.00
CA ASN A 76 0.17 7.72 -14.58
C ASN A 76 -0.95 8.77 -14.38
N THR A 77 -0.97 9.82 -15.21
CA THR A 77 -2.04 10.83 -15.16
C THR A 77 -3.39 10.22 -15.51
N ALA A 78 -3.45 9.36 -16.52
CA ALA A 78 -4.69 8.67 -16.92
C ALA A 78 -5.15 7.68 -15.83
N PHE A 79 -4.20 6.96 -15.19
CA PHE A 79 -4.48 6.09 -14.05
C PHE A 79 -5.12 6.87 -12.90
N GLU A 80 -4.51 7.99 -12.49
CA GLU A 80 -5.02 8.82 -11.39
C GLU A 80 -6.43 9.35 -11.70
N ALA A 81 -6.64 9.84 -12.93
CA ALA A 81 -7.94 10.34 -13.34
C ALA A 81 -9.03 9.23 -13.34
N ALA A 82 -8.71 8.03 -13.80
CA ALA A 82 -9.64 6.91 -13.81
C ALA A 82 -9.95 6.43 -12.37
N PHE A 83 -8.94 6.36 -11.51
CA PHE A 83 -9.13 5.97 -10.11
C PHE A 83 -9.92 7.03 -9.33
N ASP A 84 -9.68 8.32 -9.57
CA ASP A 84 -10.47 9.41 -8.98
C ASP A 84 -11.95 9.33 -9.35
N LEU A 85 -12.28 8.92 -10.59
CA LEU A 85 -13.66 8.67 -10.99
C LEU A 85 -14.28 7.48 -10.25
N ALA A 86 -13.51 6.42 -9.96
CA ALA A 86 -13.98 5.30 -9.15
C ALA A 86 -14.28 5.73 -7.70
N VAL A 87 -13.44 6.59 -7.12
CA VAL A 87 -13.71 7.21 -5.81
C VAL A 87 -15.01 8.01 -5.83
N ASP A 88 -15.24 8.83 -6.88
CA ASP A 88 -16.47 9.62 -7.03
C ASP A 88 -17.74 8.75 -7.18
N ARG A 89 -17.61 7.57 -7.78
CA ARG A 89 -18.71 6.60 -7.90
C ARG A 89 -18.97 5.80 -6.62
N GLY A 90 -18.15 5.97 -5.58
CA GLY A 90 -18.27 5.25 -4.32
C GLY A 90 -17.79 3.79 -4.40
N GLU A 91 -16.91 3.48 -5.35
CA GLU A 91 -16.32 2.14 -5.55
C GLU A 91 -15.13 1.88 -4.60
N VAL A 92 -14.78 2.87 -3.78
CA VAL A 92 -13.72 2.76 -2.77
C VAL A 92 -14.35 2.83 -1.38
N ALA A 93 -14.08 1.82 -0.56
CA ALA A 93 -14.65 1.68 0.77
C ALA A 93 -13.61 1.19 1.79
N ALA A 94 -13.87 1.39 3.09
CA ALA A 94 -13.08 0.76 4.13
C ALA A 94 -13.23 -0.78 4.07
N LEU A 95 -12.14 -1.52 4.12
CA LEU A 95 -12.21 -2.96 4.35
C LEU A 95 -12.84 -3.25 5.73
N PRO A 96 -13.67 -4.30 5.85
CA PRO A 96 -14.34 -4.61 7.11
C PRO A 96 -13.37 -4.71 8.29
N GLY A 97 -13.62 -3.93 9.33
CA GLY A 97 -12.82 -3.92 10.55
C GLY A 97 -11.66 -2.92 10.58
N SER A 98 -11.31 -2.27 9.48
CA SER A 98 -10.17 -1.32 9.43
C SER A 98 -10.26 -0.23 10.49
N GLU A 99 -11.40 0.45 10.60
CA GLU A 99 -11.61 1.52 11.58
C GLU A 99 -11.61 1.02 13.03
N ILE A 100 -12.12 -0.20 13.26
CA ILE A 100 -12.07 -0.87 14.58
C ILE A 100 -10.60 -1.13 14.95
N VAL A 101 -9.79 -1.59 14.01
CA VAL A 101 -8.35 -1.80 14.20
C VAL A 101 -7.64 -0.49 14.49
N PHE A 102 -7.95 0.58 13.73
CA PHE A 102 -7.36 1.91 14.00
C PHE A 102 -7.66 2.37 15.42
N ALA A 103 -8.92 2.28 15.85
CA ALA A 103 -9.31 2.66 17.20
C ALA A 103 -8.59 1.81 18.27
N ALA A 104 -8.57 0.49 18.13
CA ALA A 104 -7.93 -0.42 19.08
C ALA A 104 -6.42 -0.16 19.20
N LEU A 105 -5.71 0.02 18.08
CA LEU A 105 -4.28 0.29 18.10
C LEU A 105 -3.96 1.64 18.74
N ARG A 106 -4.73 2.69 18.44
CA ARG A 106 -4.57 4.02 19.06
C ARG A 106 -4.84 3.99 20.56
N ASP A 107 -5.90 3.31 20.99
CA ASP A 107 -6.21 3.12 22.42
C ASP A 107 -5.10 2.36 23.14
N GLY A 108 -4.43 1.42 22.45
CA GLY A 108 -3.23 0.73 22.90
C GLY A 108 -1.95 1.55 22.85
N GLY A 109 -2.00 2.82 22.40
CA GLY A 109 -0.85 3.72 22.31
C GLY A 109 0.06 3.47 21.12
N VAL A 110 -0.41 2.74 20.10
CA VAL A 110 0.30 2.49 18.84
C VAL A 110 -0.03 3.61 17.85
N ARG A 111 1.00 4.25 17.29
CA ARG A 111 0.85 5.23 16.21
C ARG A 111 0.48 4.54 14.90
N LEU A 112 -0.33 5.20 14.09
CA LEU A 112 -0.80 4.69 12.80
C LEU A 112 -0.21 5.48 11.64
N CYS A 113 0.43 4.77 10.71
CA CYS A 113 0.84 5.33 9.42
C CYS A 113 0.21 4.51 8.30
N LEU A 114 -0.53 5.16 7.41
CA LEU A 114 -0.92 4.54 6.14
C LEU A 114 0.20 4.73 5.11
N THR A 115 0.46 3.70 4.33
CA THR A 115 1.42 3.76 3.21
C THR A 115 0.72 3.32 1.93
N THR A 116 1.06 3.91 0.80
CA THR A 116 0.45 3.56 -0.48
C THR A 116 1.40 3.77 -1.66
N GLY A 117 1.12 3.11 -2.77
CA GLY A 117 1.78 3.36 -4.06
C GLY A 117 1.12 4.47 -4.88
N PHE A 118 -0.01 5.03 -4.42
CA PHE A 118 -0.70 6.14 -5.08
C PHE A 118 0.07 7.47 -4.92
N SER A 119 -0.32 8.47 -5.72
CA SER A 119 0.14 9.84 -5.52
C SER A 119 -0.39 10.42 -4.20
N PRO A 120 0.24 11.50 -3.68
CA PRO A 120 -0.29 12.20 -2.51
C PRO A 120 -1.73 12.68 -2.69
N ALA A 121 -2.09 13.16 -3.89
CA ALA A 121 -3.44 13.67 -4.17
C ALA A 121 -4.48 12.55 -4.09
N THR A 122 -4.25 11.41 -4.74
CA THR A 122 -5.14 10.24 -4.70
C THR A 122 -5.25 9.67 -3.29
N ARG A 123 -4.12 9.54 -2.56
CA ARG A 123 -4.10 9.11 -1.16
C ARG A 123 -4.98 10.00 -0.27
N ASP A 124 -4.78 11.31 -0.34
CA ASP A 124 -5.50 12.27 0.50
C ASP A 124 -6.99 12.25 0.17
N ARG A 125 -7.34 12.13 -1.11
CA ARG A 125 -8.73 11.98 -1.56
C ARG A 125 -9.40 10.72 -0.98
N ILE A 126 -8.72 9.57 -0.97
CA ILE A 126 -9.25 8.35 -0.34
C ILE A 126 -9.48 8.57 1.15
N ILE A 127 -8.51 9.14 1.86
CA ILE A 127 -8.58 9.42 3.30
C ILE A 127 -9.76 10.34 3.61
N ASP A 128 -9.94 11.40 2.84
CA ASP A 128 -11.05 12.36 3.04
C ASP A 128 -12.41 11.70 2.73
N THR A 129 -12.50 10.93 1.65
CA THR A 129 -13.75 10.24 1.25
C THR A 129 -14.19 9.22 2.31
N LEU A 130 -13.24 8.49 2.92
CA LEU A 130 -13.51 7.52 3.98
C LEU A 130 -13.68 8.18 5.37
N GLY A 131 -13.49 9.50 5.49
CA GLY A 131 -13.58 10.21 6.76
C GLY A 131 -12.46 9.86 7.74
N TRP A 132 -11.29 9.44 7.23
CA TRP A 132 -10.16 9.00 8.05
C TRP A 132 -9.23 10.12 8.48
N THR A 133 -9.49 11.35 8.04
CA THR A 133 -8.76 12.54 8.50
C THR A 133 -8.83 12.64 10.03
N GLY A 134 -7.66 12.62 10.70
CA GLY A 134 -7.54 12.60 12.16
C GLY A 134 -7.68 11.20 12.81
N LEU A 135 -8.03 10.15 12.07
CA LEU A 135 -7.99 8.77 12.59
C LEU A 135 -6.59 8.16 12.53
N VAL A 136 -5.76 8.60 11.60
CA VAL A 136 -4.37 8.15 11.43
C VAL A 136 -3.40 9.28 11.75
N ASP A 137 -2.22 8.93 12.27
CA ASP A 137 -1.21 9.93 12.65
C ASP A 137 -0.41 10.44 11.45
N LEU A 138 -0.28 9.61 10.40
CA LEU A 138 0.49 9.91 9.20
C LEU A 138 -0.03 9.10 8.01
N ALA A 139 0.09 9.65 6.81
CA ALA A 139 -0.09 8.91 5.57
C ALA A 139 1.04 9.28 4.60
N LEU A 140 1.61 8.29 3.91
CA LEU A 140 2.78 8.46 3.05
C LEU A 140 2.57 7.80 1.69
N SER A 141 3.00 8.54 0.69
CA SER A 141 3.19 8.13 -0.70
C SER A 141 4.69 8.10 -1.04
N PRO A 142 5.12 7.47 -2.14
CA PRO A 142 6.53 7.51 -2.56
C PRO A 142 7.12 8.92 -2.65
N ALA A 143 6.32 9.89 -3.10
CA ALA A 143 6.73 11.29 -3.22
C ALA A 143 7.09 11.96 -1.87
N ASP A 144 6.57 11.46 -0.76
CA ASP A 144 6.85 11.97 0.59
C ASP A 144 8.13 11.41 1.20
N ALA A 145 8.66 10.32 0.63
CA ALA A 145 9.72 9.54 1.24
C ALA A 145 10.93 9.26 0.33
N GLY A 146 10.76 9.45 -0.99
CA GLY A 146 11.79 9.21 -2.00
C GLY A 146 11.48 8.00 -2.88
N ARG A 147 11.51 6.79 -2.35
CA ARG A 147 11.21 5.56 -3.11
C ARG A 147 9.96 4.86 -2.55
N GLY A 148 9.17 4.29 -3.47
CA GLY A 148 8.07 3.38 -3.11
C GLY A 148 8.57 1.98 -2.75
N ARG A 149 7.65 1.13 -2.29
CA ARG A 149 7.90 -0.30 -2.07
C ARG A 149 8.47 -0.95 -3.33
N PRO A 150 9.33 -1.91 -3.22
CA PRO A 150 9.75 -2.65 -2.02
C PRO A 150 10.90 -1.99 -1.22
N TRP A 151 11.14 -0.68 -1.38
CA TRP A 151 12.12 0.05 -0.59
C TRP A 151 11.54 0.45 0.76
N PRO A 152 12.36 0.56 1.82
CA PRO A 152 11.89 0.84 3.17
C PRO A 152 11.58 2.32 3.44
N ASP A 153 11.75 3.18 2.45
CA ASP A 153 11.81 4.64 2.59
C ASP A 153 10.57 5.21 3.30
N MET A 154 9.35 4.77 2.94
CA MET A 154 8.12 5.25 3.59
C MET A 154 8.06 4.83 5.06
N ILE A 155 8.42 3.59 5.39
CA ILE A 155 8.41 3.07 6.75
C ILE A 155 9.43 3.82 7.60
N LEU A 156 10.66 3.99 7.10
CA LEU A 156 11.70 4.75 7.80
C LEU A 156 11.35 6.24 7.94
N THR A 157 10.66 6.82 6.96
CA THR A 157 10.12 8.18 7.05
C THR A 157 9.07 8.27 8.15
N ALA A 158 8.18 7.28 8.28
CA ALA A 158 7.21 7.22 9.37
C ALA A 158 7.90 7.13 10.74
N VAL A 159 8.92 6.28 10.88
CA VAL A 159 9.75 6.17 12.11
C VAL A 159 10.30 7.54 12.50
N LEU A 160 10.91 8.27 11.56
CA LEU A 160 11.50 9.59 11.82
C LEU A 160 10.45 10.64 12.16
N ARG A 161 9.36 10.74 11.37
CA ARG A 161 8.31 11.76 11.57
C ARG A 161 7.52 11.54 12.84
N LEU A 162 7.26 10.30 13.22
CA LEU A 162 6.51 9.94 14.43
C LEU A 162 7.41 9.74 15.67
N ARG A 163 8.74 9.93 15.50
CA ARG A 163 9.73 9.84 16.57
C ARG A 163 9.70 8.49 17.29
N ILE A 164 9.72 7.41 16.53
CA ILE A 164 9.85 6.05 17.06
C ILE A 164 11.34 5.78 17.31
N ASP A 165 11.65 5.30 18.48
CA ASP A 165 13.05 5.21 18.95
C ASP A 165 13.79 4.01 18.34
N ASP A 166 13.08 2.90 18.06
CA ASP A 166 13.67 1.68 17.53
C ASP A 166 12.80 1.10 16.40
N VAL A 167 13.41 0.69 15.30
CA VAL A 167 12.71 -0.03 14.21
C VAL A 167 12.12 -1.36 14.67
N ALA A 168 12.63 -1.94 15.74
CA ALA A 168 12.04 -3.12 16.38
C ALA A 168 10.67 -2.85 17.04
N GLU A 169 10.30 -1.58 17.24
CA GLU A 169 8.96 -1.16 17.70
C GLU A 169 7.95 -0.98 16.56
N VAL A 170 8.32 -1.35 15.33
CA VAL A 170 7.50 -1.18 14.14
C VAL A 170 6.85 -2.51 13.74
N ALA A 171 5.56 -2.45 13.46
CA ALA A 171 4.82 -3.47 12.72
C ALA A 171 4.44 -2.94 11.33
N VAL A 172 4.56 -3.79 10.33
CA VAL A 172 4.15 -3.51 8.95
C VAL A 172 3.09 -4.53 8.54
N ALA A 173 2.01 -4.08 7.91
CA ALA A 173 1.04 -4.99 7.31
C ALA A 173 0.67 -4.54 5.90
N GLY A 174 0.55 -5.51 5.00
CA GLY A 174 0.17 -5.29 3.61
C GLY A 174 -0.25 -6.60 2.93
N ASP A 175 -0.87 -6.48 1.77
CA ASP A 175 -1.42 -7.60 1.00
C ASP A 175 -0.50 -8.04 -0.15
N THR A 176 0.66 -7.38 -0.32
CA THR A 176 1.61 -7.71 -1.39
C THR A 176 2.99 -8.11 -0.87
N THR A 177 3.73 -8.86 -1.67
CA THR A 177 5.13 -9.18 -1.38
C THR A 177 6.00 -7.91 -1.28
N SER A 178 5.61 -6.85 -1.98
CA SER A 178 6.30 -5.54 -1.92
C SER A 178 6.23 -4.91 -0.53
N ASP A 179 5.11 -5.07 0.19
CA ASP A 179 4.94 -4.61 1.57
C ASP A 179 5.84 -5.39 2.52
N LEU A 180 5.83 -6.72 2.39
CA LEU A 180 6.61 -7.60 3.25
C LEU A 180 8.11 -7.36 3.09
N VAL A 181 8.57 -7.18 1.85
CA VAL A 181 9.98 -6.86 1.58
C VAL A 181 10.34 -5.48 2.13
N ALA A 182 9.46 -4.48 1.97
CA ALA A 182 9.71 -3.13 2.51
C ALA A 182 9.78 -3.15 4.04
N GLY A 183 8.86 -3.86 4.71
CA GLY A 183 8.86 -4.04 6.17
C GLY A 183 10.13 -4.71 6.68
N THR A 184 10.54 -5.80 6.03
CA THR A 184 11.78 -6.52 6.37
C THR A 184 13.02 -5.65 6.17
N ARG A 185 13.09 -4.91 5.06
CA ARG A 185 14.20 -3.98 4.79
C ARG A 185 14.25 -2.81 5.76
N ALA A 186 13.11 -2.39 6.30
CA ALA A 186 13.05 -1.37 7.33
C ALA A 186 13.54 -1.86 8.70
N GLY A 187 13.64 -3.17 8.89
CA GLY A 187 13.99 -3.76 10.19
C GLY A 187 12.81 -3.88 11.15
N ALA A 188 11.57 -3.84 10.64
CA ALA A 188 10.37 -4.03 11.45
C ALA A 188 10.37 -5.40 12.12
N SER A 189 10.00 -5.45 13.40
CA SER A 189 9.97 -6.72 14.16
C SER A 189 8.77 -7.59 13.80
N ILE A 190 7.68 -6.96 13.34
CA ILE A 190 6.48 -7.65 12.84
C ILE A 190 6.26 -7.23 11.40
N VAL A 191 6.21 -8.22 10.52
CA VAL A 191 5.90 -8.06 9.10
C VAL A 191 4.78 -9.05 8.78
N ALA A 192 3.56 -8.53 8.62
CA ALA A 192 2.35 -9.30 8.45
C ALA A 192 1.81 -9.19 7.03
N GLY A 193 1.62 -10.32 6.37
CA GLY A 193 0.83 -10.39 5.13
C GLY A 193 -0.65 -10.55 5.46
N VAL A 194 -1.54 -9.83 4.77
CA VAL A 194 -2.99 -9.99 4.87
C VAL A 194 -3.57 -10.56 3.58
N LEU A 195 -4.62 -11.39 3.68
CA LEU A 195 -5.19 -12.12 2.55
C LEU A 195 -6.42 -11.42 1.94
N THR A 196 -6.54 -10.12 2.18
CA THR A 196 -7.69 -9.32 1.71
C THR A 196 -7.47 -8.63 0.37
N GLY A 197 -6.27 -8.74 -0.20
CA GLY A 197 -5.89 -7.99 -1.40
C GLY A 197 -5.31 -8.84 -2.54
N ALA A 198 -4.31 -8.29 -3.23
CA ALA A 198 -3.86 -8.76 -4.53
C ALA A 198 -3.12 -10.10 -4.51
N HIS A 199 -2.33 -10.40 -3.47
CA HIS A 199 -1.51 -11.61 -3.45
C HIS A 199 -2.14 -12.72 -2.62
N SER A 200 -2.12 -13.93 -3.16
CA SER A 200 -2.53 -15.15 -2.48
C SER A 200 -1.59 -15.50 -1.31
N ARG A 201 -2.04 -16.37 -0.41
CA ARG A 201 -1.21 -16.91 0.68
C ARG A 201 0.09 -17.53 0.17
N ALA A 202 0.06 -18.20 -0.98
CA ALA A 202 1.26 -18.83 -1.55
C ALA A 202 2.28 -17.79 -2.01
N GLU A 203 1.84 -16.73 -2.69
CA GLU A 203 2.69 -15.63 -3.12
C GLU A 203 3.27 -14.87 -1.94
N LEU A 204 2.46 -14.52 -0.93
CA LEU A 204 2.94 -13.86 0.27
C LEU A 204 3.97 -14.71 1.03
N ALA A 205 3.79 -16.03 1.05
CA ALA A 205 4.72 -16.95 1.72
C ALA A 205 6.11 -17.02 1.06
N GLU A 206 6.26 -16.58 -0.19
CA GLU A 206 7.55 -16.48 -0.87
C GLU A 206 8.40 -15.29 -0.41
N ALA A 207 7.76 -14.25 0.17
CA ALA A 207 8.45 -13.08 0.67
C ALA A 207 8.79 -13.23 2.17
N PRO A 208 9.84 -12.54 2.68
CA PRO A 208 10.14 -12.53 4.11
C PRO A 208 8.96 -11.95 4.91
N HIS A 209 8.46 -12.70 5.88
CA HIS A 209 7.37 -12.29 6.75
C HIS A 209 7.47 -12.93 8.12
N THR A 210 6.76 -12.39 9.09
CA THR A 210 6.62 -12.99 10.43
C THR A 210 5.26 -13.67 10.61
N HIS A 211 4.21 -13.11 10.00
CA HIS A 211 2.82 -13.58 10.12
C HIS A 211 2.07 -13.50 8.79
N LEU A 212 1.11 -14.38 8.62
CA LEU A 212 0.08 -14.30 7.58
C LEU A 212 -1.28 -14.32 8.26
N LEU A 213 -2.04 -13.25 8.09
CA LEU A 213 -3.35 -13.01 8.69
C LEU A 213 -4.45 -13.03 7.62
N ASP A 214 -5.65 -13.42 7.97
CA ASP A 214 -6.76 -13.38 7.03
C ASP A 214 -7.16 -11.93 6.69
N SER A 215 -6.97 -10.98 7.63
CA SER A 215 -7.19 -9.54 7.43
C SER A 215 -6.48 -8.73 8.51
N VAL A 216 -6.54 -7.40 8.41
CA VAL A 216 -6.05 -6.47 9.45
C VAL A 216 -6.73 -6.67 10.81
N ALA A 217 -7.92 -7.29 10.85
CA ALA A 217 -8.63 -7.58 12.10
C ALA A 217 -7.82 -8.45 13.09
N GLY A 218 -6.84 -9.20 12.61
CA GLY A 218 -5.91 -9.95 13.44
C GLY A 218 -4.81 -9.13 14.12
N LEU A 219 -4.58 -7.88 13.69
CA LEU A 219 -3.49 -7.05 14.18
C LEU A 219 -3.58 -6.69 15.67
N PRO A 220 -4.75 -6.30 16.24
CA PRO A 220 -4.82 -5.96 17.65
C PRO A 220 -4.35 -7.10 18.57
N ALA A 221 -4.75 -8.34 18.27
CA ALA A 221 -4.33 -9.50 19.07
C ALA A 221 -2.82 -9.81 18.94
N LEU A 222 -2.21 -9.38 17.83
CA LEU A 222 -0.78 -9.57 17.57
C LEU A 222 0.08 -8.45 18.17
N LEU A 223 -0.42 -7.21 18.17
CA LEU A 223 0.37 -6.02 18.48
C LEU A 223 0.16 -5.47 19.89
N LEU A 224 -0.98 -5.79 20.49
CA LEU A 224 -1.33 -5.30 21.83
C LEU A 224 -1.06 -6.39 22.90
N PRO A 225 -0.74 -5.98 24.14
CA PRO A 225 -0.47 -6.90 25.24
C PRO A 225 -1.70 -7.71 25.66
#